data_1e9fddefa2f5d4f63191005092e3ed6e
#
_entry.id   1e9fddefa2f5d4f63191005092e3ed6e
#
_cell.length_a   1.000
_cell.length_b   1.000
_cell.length_c   1.000
_cell.angle_alpha   90.00
_cell.angle_beta   90.00
_cell.angle_gamma   90.00
#
_symmetry.space_group_name_H-M   'P 1'
#
loop_
_entity.id
_entity.type
_entity.pdbx_description
1 polymer ?
#
loop_
_entity_poly.entity_id
_entity_poly.type
_entity_poly.pdbx_seq_one_letter_code
_entity_poly.pdbx_strand_id
1 'polypeptide(L)'
;PQKLYVETVRRCKRVGRQIAKELHINGPFNIQFMARDNDILVIECNLRASRSFPFVSKVLKINLIELATRVMLGLPVEKPSKNLFDLDYVGIKASQFSFNRLQKADPVLGVDMSSTGEVGCLGDDTNTALLKSMLSVGHRIPKKNILLSTGGAKQKVAMLDAAEMLIDHGYKLYATG
;
A
#
# COMPACT_ATOMS: atom_id res chain seq x y z
N PRO A 1 -0.34 -4.72 -1.64
CA PRO A 1 -0.23 -5.93 -0.84
C PRO A 1 1.15 -6.53 -0.98
N GLN A 2 1.61 -7.14 0.08
CA GLN A 2 2.84 -7.92 0.07
C GLN A 2 2.74 -9.09 -0.92
N LYS A 3 3.86 -9.72 -1.24
CA LYS A 3 3.85 -10.93 -2.06
C LYS A 3 2.99 -11.99 -1.36
N LEU A 4 1.92 -12.41 -2.01
CA LEU A 4 1.03 -13.45 -1.53
C LEU A 4 1.28 -14.73 -2.34
N TYR A 5 1.12 -15.89 -1.71
CA TYR A 5 1.10 -17.15 -2.43
C TYR A 5 -0.10 -17.21 -3.38
N VAL A 6 0.07 -17.89 -4.50
CA VAL A 6 -0.98 -18.04 -5.53
C VAL A 6 -2.26 -18.63 -4.93
N GLU A 7 -2.12 -19.62 -4.05
CA GLU A 7 -3.26 -20.24 -3.38
C GLU A 7 -3.98 -19.27 -2.42
N THR A 8 -3.25 -18.44 -1.69
CA THR A 8 -3.84 -17.39 -0.85
C THR A 8 -4.70 -16.44 -1.69
N VAL A 9 -4.18 -15.99 -2.85
CA VAL A 9 -4.92 -15.13 -3.78
C VAL A 9 -6.18 -15.81 -4.30
N ARG A 10 -6.10 -17.09 -4.67
CA ARG A 10 -7.25 -17.89 -5.14
C ARG A 10 -8.32 -17.99 -4.05
N ARG A 11 -7.93 -18.25 -2.81
CA ARG A 11 -8.84 -18.34 -1.67
C ARG A 11 -9.51 -17.00 -1.39
N CYS A 12 -8.77 -15.88 -1.35
CA CYS A 12 -9.34 -14.56 -1.22
C CYS A 12 -10.38 -14.25 -2.30
N LYS A 13 -10.04 -14.52 -3.58
CA LYS A 13 -10.97 -14.33 -4.70
C LYS A 13 -12.23 -15.19 -4.56
N ARG A 14 -12.11 -16.45 -4.11
CA ARG A 14 -13.24 -17.36 -3.90
C ARG A 14 -14.16 -16.87 -2.78
N VAL A 15 -13.60 -16.56 -1.62
CA VAL A 15 -14.37 -16.06 -0.46
C VAL A 15 -15.04 -14.74 -0.78
N GLY A 16 -14.34 -13.80 -1.43
CA GLY A 16 -14.95 -12.54 -1.84
C GLY A 16 -16.14 -12.71 -2.76
N ARG A 17 -16.07 -13.65 -3.73
CA ARG A 17 -17.21 -13.98 -4.61
C ARG A 17 -18.38 -14.62 -3.84
N GLN A 18 -18.09 -15.52 -2.90
CA GLN A 18 -19.12 -16.17 -2.09
C GLN A 18 -19.86 -15.12 -1.23
N ILE A 19 -19.12 -14.25 -0.53
CA ILE A 19 -19.72 -13.18 0.28
C ILE A 19 -20.57 -12.26 -0.59
N ALA A 20 -20.06 -11.83 -1.75
CA ALA A 20 -20.81 -10.96 -2.65
C ALA A 20 -22.11 -11.61 -3.13
N LYS A 21 -22.09 -12.92 -3.40
CA LYS A 21 -23.26 -13.69 -3.82
C LYS A 21 -24.29 -13.84 -2.69
N GLU A 22 -23.85 -14.30 -1.51
CA GLU A 22 -24.73 -14.59 -0.38
C GLU A 22 -25.37 -13.32 0.19
N LEU A 23 -24.65 -12.21 0.18
CA LEU A 23 -25.16 -10.91 0.64
C LEU A 23 -25.84 -10.09 -0.47
N HIS A 24 -25.99 -10.65 -1.68
CA HIS A 24 -26.60 -9.96 -2.83
C HIS A 24 -25.99 -8.57 -3.09
N ILE A 25 -24.66 -8.45 -3.00
CA ILE A 25 -23.98 -7.15 -3.12
C ILE A 25 -24.02 -6.69 -4.57
N ASN A 26 -24.66 -5.56 -4.84
CA ASN A 26 -24.71 -4.90 -6.14
C ASN A 26 -24.06 -3.51 -6.14
N GLY A 27 -23.02 -3.33 -5.35
CA GLY A 27 -22.33 -2.05 -5.20
C GLY A 27 -20.87 -2.25 -4.76
N PRO A 28 -20.18 -1.16 -4.41
CA PRO A 28 -18.82 -1.26 -3.92
C PRO A 28 -18.78 -1.87 -2.53
N PHE A 29 -17.83 -2.76 -2.31
CA PHE A 29 -17.58 -3.33 -0.99
C PHE A 29 -16.09 -3.54 -0.77
N ASN A 30 -15.71 -3.72 0.47
CA ASN A 30 -14.33 -3.95 0.89
C ASN A 30 -14.30 -5.09 1.91
N ILE A 31 -13.37 -6.01 1.74
CA ILE A 31 -13.13 -7.11 2.67
C ILE A 31 -11.70 -7.02 3.19
N GLN A 32 -11.53 -7.13 4.49
CA GLN A 32 -10.22 -7.31 5.11
C GLN A 32 -10.01 -8.78 5.44
N PHE A 33 -8.88 -9.30 5.00
CA PHE A 33 -8.45 -10.66 5.26
C PHE A 33 -7.21 -10.67 6.14
N MET A 34 -7.11 -11.66 7.01
CA MET A 34 -5.88 -12.11 7.62
C MET A 34 -5.43 -13.39 6.91
N ALA A 35 -4.17 -13.45 6.49
CA ALA A 35 -3.63 -14.62 5.81
C ALA A 35 -2.36 -15.13 6.52
N ARG A 36 -2.30 -16.44 6.76
CA ARG A 36 -1.14 -17.14 7.28
C ARG A 36 -1.07 -18.52 6.65
N ASP A 37 0.07 -18.86 6.07
CA ASP A 37 0.35 -20.19 5.46
C ASP A 37 -0.77 -20.69 4.52
N ASN A 38 -1.29 -19.82 3.66
CA ASN A 38 -2.45 -20.03 2.80
C ASN A 38 -3.83 -20.10 3.48
N ASP A 39 -3.90 -20.14 4.78
CA ASP A 39 -5.17 -19.99 5.48
C ASP A 39 -5.58 -18.53 5.53
N ILE A 40 -6.85 -18.28 5.28
CA ILE A 40 -7.41 -16.94 5.29
C ILE A 40 -8.59 -16.85 6.24
N LEU A 41 -8.63 -15.76 6.98
CA LEU A 41 -9.74 -15.40 7.85
C LEU A 41 -10.30 -14.06 7.38
N VAL A 42 -11.61 -13.93 7.37
CA VAL A 42 -12.26 -12.64 7.13
C VAL A 42 -12.32 -11.88 8.45
N ILE A 43 -11.72 -10.69 8.48
CA ILE A 43 -11.79 -9.81 9.64
C ILE A 43 -13.10 -9.02 9.59
N GLU A 44 -13.37 -8.38 8.44
CA GLU A 44 -14.59 -7.59 8.24
C GLU A 44 -14.95 -7.48 6.75
N CYS A 45 -16.21 -7.21 6.49
CA CYS A 45 -16.73 -6.86 5.18
C CYS A 45 -17.56 -5.57 5.30
N ASN A 46 -17.15 -4.52 4.60
CA ASN A 46 -17.81 -3.23 4.60
C ASN A 46 -18.55 -3.02 3.28
N LEU A 47 -19.87 -2.88 3.31
CA LEU A 47 -20.74 -2.72 2.13
C LEU A 47 -20.82 -1.26 1.67
N ARG A 48 -19.67 -0.68 1.41
CA ARG A 48 -19.50 0.70 0.96
C ARG A 48 -18.18 0.89 0.23
N ALA A 49 -18.04 1.97 -0.52
CA ALA A 49 -16.75 2.40 -1.01
C ALA A 49 -15.80 2.72 0.16
N SER A 50 -14.54 2.34 0.02
CA SER A 50 -13.50 2.63 0.99
C SER A 50 -12.62 3.79 0.52
N ARG A 51 -11.82 4.36 1.42
CA ARG A 51 -10.81 5.37 1.06
C ARG A 51 -9.74 4.84 0.07
N SER A 52 -9.64 3.52 -0.07
CA SER A 52 -8.73 2.90 -1.04
C SER A 52 -9.24 2.93 -2.48
N PHE A 53 -10.54 3.13 -2.71
CA PHE A 53 -11.13 3.12 -4.06
C PHE A 53 -10.47 4.09 -5.04
N PRO A 54 -10.22 5.37 -4.69
CA PRO A 54 -9.55 6.29 -5.62
C PRO A 54 -8.13 5.84 -5.99
N PHE A 55 -7.38 5.33 -5.04
CA PHE A 55 -6.03 4.80 -5.28
C PHE A 55 -6.07 3.55 -6.16
N VAL A 56 -6.93 2.58 -5.82
CA VAL A 56 -7.10 1.34 -6.60
C VAL A 56 -7.57 1.64 -8.03
N SER A 57 -8.49 2.59 -8.20
CA SER A 57 -8.95 3.04 -9.51
C SER A 57 -7.81 3.59 -10.37
N LYS A 58 -6.93 4.41 -9.79
CA LYS A 58 -5.75 4.95 -10.48
C LYS A 58 -4.73 3.86 -10.84
N VAL A 59 -4.48 2.93 -9.92
CA VAL A 59 -3.56 1.81 -10.17
C VAL A 59 -4.06 0.90 -11.28
N LEU A 60 -5.35 0.57 -11.29
CA LEU A 60 -5.97 -0.24 -12.34
C LEU A 60 -6.18 0.52 -13.65
N LYS A 61 -6.15 1.86 -13.62
CA LYS A 61 -6.57 2.73 -14.73
C LYS A 61 -8.03 2.47 -15.15
N ILE A 62 -8.87 2.17 -14.17
CA ILE A 62 -10.31 1.91 -14.32
C ILE A 62 -11.05 2.75 -13.31
N ASN A 63 -12.06 3.51 -13.73
CA ASN A 63 -12.90 4.26 -12.81
C ASN A 63 -13.87 3.33 -12.07
N LEU A 64 -13.41 2.79 -10.94
CA LEU A 64 -14.22 1.86 -10.14
C LEU A 64 -15.45 2.54 -9.51
N ILE A 65 -15.42 3.84 -9.28
CA ILE A 65 -16.58 4.58 -8.75
C ILE A 65 -17.68 4.66 -9.81
N GLU A 66 -17.31 5.02 -11.03
CA GLU A 66 -18.25 5.02 -12.16
C GLU A 66 -18.84 3.64 -12.40
N LEU A 67 -17.98 2.61 -12.43
CA LEU A 67 -18.42 1.22 -12.60
C LEU A 67 -19.42 0.81 -11.51
N ALA A 68 -19.10 1.09 -10.26
CA ALA A 68 -19.98 0.79 -9.14
C ALA A 68 -21.32 1.54 -9.24
N THR A 69 -21.29 2.82 -9.60
CA THR A 69 -22.50 3.64 -9.77
C THR A 69 -23.38 3.07 -10.88
N ARG A 70 -22.81 2.69 -12.02
CA ARG A 70 -23.56 2.06 -13.13
C ARG A 70 -24.24 0.76 -12.68
N VAL A 71 -23.50 -0.10 -11.94
CA VAL A 71 -24.04 -1.36 -11.40
C VAL A 71 -25.22 -1.07 -10.47
N MET A 72 -25.09 -0.11 -9.55
CA MET A 72 -26.16 0.24 -8.60
C MET A 72 -27.42 0.80 -9.28
N LEU A 73 -27.25 1.49 -10.41
CA LEU A 73 -28.33 2.02 -11.23
C LEU A 73 -28.92 1.01 -12.24
N GLY A 74 -28.40 -0.22 -12.27
CA GLY A 74 -28.82 -1.24 -13.23
C GLY A 74 -28.43 -0.94 -14.67
N LEU A 75 -27.45 -0.05 -14.90
CA LEU A 75 -26.98 0.30 -16.23
C LEU A 75 -26.02 -0.78 -16.77
N PRO A 76 -25.93 -0.95 -18.09
CA PRO A 76 -24.98 -1.87 -18.69
C PRO A 76 -23.54 -1.53 -18.29
N VAL A 77 -22.77 -2.56 -17.91
CA VAL A 77 -21.35 -2.44 -17.57
C VAL A 77 -20.53 -3.51 -18.28
N GLU A 78 -19.35 -3.14 -18.72
CA GLU A 78 -18.36 -4.09 -19.18
C GLU A 78 -17.55 -4.62 -17.98
N LYS A 79 -17.36 -5.93 -17.94
CA LYS A 79 -16.54 -6.54 -16.90
C LYS A 79 -15.09 -6.13 -17.08
N PRO A 80 -14.43 -5.54 -16.05
CA PRO A 80 -13.02 -5.21 -16.13
C PRO A 80 -12.17 -6.44 -16.45
N SER A 81 -11.27 -6.30 -17.43
CA SER A 81 -10.34 -7.36 -17.83
C SER A 81 -9.14 -7.51 -16.89
N LYS A 82 -8.84 -6.46 -16.13
CA LYS A 82 -7.68 -6.40 -15.23
C LYS A 82 -8.08 -6.46 -13.76
N ASN A 83 -7.21 -7.03 -12.94
CA ASN A 83 -7.31 -6.95 -11.50
C ASN A 83 -5.92 -6.66 -10.88
N LEU A 84 -5.89 -6.22 -9.60
CA LEU A 84 -4.66 -5.82 -8.92
C LEU A 84 -3.59 -6.91 -8.78
N PHE A 85 -3.96 -8.17 -8.95
CA PHE A 85 -3.02 -9.29 -8.83
C PHE A 85 -2.35 -9.66 -10.16
N ASP A 86 -2.83 -9.09 -11.27
CA ASP A 86 -2.39 -9.42 -12.62
C ASP A 86 -1.67 -8.22 -13.29
N LEU A 87 -1.15 -7.30 -12.48
CA LEU A 87 -0.42 -6.13 -12.95
C LEU A 87 1.08 -6.43 -13.02
N ASP A 88 1.73 -5.93 -14.06
CA ASP A 88 3.17 -5.97 -14.30
C ASP A 88 3.93 -4.78 -13.70
N TYR A 89 3.25 -3.94 -12.93
CA TYR A 89 3.81 -2.80 -12.20
C TYR A 89 3.26 -2.76 -10.77
N VAL A 90 3.91 -1.98 -9.92
CA VAL A 90 3.58 -1.85 -8.50
C VAL A 90 3.02 -0.46 -8.20
N GLY A 91 1.93 -0.41 -7.45
CA GLY A 91 1.40 0.81 -6.88
C GLY A 91 1.65 0.87 -5.37
N ILE A 92 2.28 1.95 -4.90
CA ILE A 92 2.48 2.21 -3.47
C ILE A 92 1.78 3.49 -3.08
N LYS A 93 1.11 3.43 -1.93
CA LYS A 93 0.48 4.58 -1.29
C LYS A 93 1.25 4.93 -0.02
N ALA A 94 1.78 6.16 0.05
CA ALA A 94 2.45 6.70 1.21
C ALA A 94 1.56 7.75 1.89
N SER A 95 1.45 7.67 3.21
CA SER A 95 0.78 8.69 4.01
C SER A 95 1.67 9.92 4.15
N GLN A 96 1.06 11.11 4.14
CA GLN A 96 1.72 12.36 4.42
C GLN A 96 1.25 12.92 5.75
N PHE A 97 2.19 13.41 6.55
CA PHE A 97 1.95 14.06 7.84
C PHE A 97 2.50 15.47 7.77
N SER A 98 1.63 16.46 7.97
CA SER A 98 2.00 17.88 8.00
C SER A 98 1.87 18.40 9.42
N PHE A 99 2.89 18.19 10.25
CA PHE A 99 2.89 18.65 11.64
C PHE A 99 2.78 20.16 11.76
N ASN A 100 3.18 20.92 10.73
CA ASN A 100 2.96 22.36 10.67
C ASN A 100 1.47 22.75 10.65
N ARG A 101 0.59 21.87 10.18
CA ARG A 101 -0.87 22.07 10.17
C ARG A 101 -1.56 21.48 11.40
N LEU A 102 -0.89 20.59 12.09
CA LEU A 102 -1.38 19.88 13.27
C LEU A 102 -0.72 20.53 14.50
N GLN A 103 -1.24 21.67 14.93
CA GLN A 103 -0.71 22.38 16.10
C GLN A 103 -0.74 21.45 17.32
N LYS A 104 0.41 21.39 18.04
CA LYS A 104 0.62 20.53 19.22
C LYS A 104 0.50 19.03 18.95
N ALA A 105 0.53 18.58 17.71
CA ALA A 105 0.58 17.14 17.40
C ALA A 105 1.96 16.58 17.76
N ASP A 106 1.96 15.40 18.40
CA ASP A 106 3.16 14.64 18.64
C ASP A 106 3.69 14.08 17.30
N PRO A 107 4.95 14.35 16.91
CA PRO A 107 5.52 13.79 15.70
C PRO A 107 5.80 12.27 15.80
N VAL A 108 5.69 11.68 16.99
CA VAL A 108 5.82 10.25 17.18
C VAL A 108 4.52 9.57 16.74
N LEU A 109 4.60 8.82 15.63
CA LEU A 109 3.44 8.12 15.07
C LEU A 109 3.13 6.86 15.87
N GLY A 110 1.91 6.78 16.36
CA GLY A 110 1.33 5.60 17.00
C GLY A 110 0.27 4.92 16.12
N VAL A 111 -0.57 4.11 16.75
CA VAL A 111 -1.74 3.50 16.10
C VAL A 111 -2.85 4.54 15.99
N ASP A 112 -2.79 5.34 14.92
CA ASP A 112 -3.75 6.41 14.67
C ASP A 112 -3.93 6.65 13.17
N MET A 113 -5.04 7.31 12.79
CA MET A 113 -5.34 7.71 11.42
C MET A 113 -5.28 9.24 11.26
N SER A 114 -4.20 9.85 11.73
CA SER A 114 -3.99 11.30 11.75
C SER A 114 -3.22 11.85 10.55
N SER A 115 -3.11 11.08 9.46
CA SER A 115 -2.46 11.59 8.23
C SER A 115 -3.23 12.78 7.64
N THR A 116 -2.50 13.79 7.16
CA THR A 116 -3.05 15.00 6.52
C THR A 116 -3.24 14.84 5.02
N GLY A 117 -2.82 13.74 4.44
CA GLY A 117 -2.94 13.42 3.03
C GLY A 117 -2.22 12.12 2.68
N GLU A 118 -2.26 11.77 1.42
CA GLU A 118 -1.61 10.57 0.90
C GLU A 118 -1.20 10.76 -0.55
N VAL A 119 -0.13 10.09 -0.95
CA VAL A 119 0.41 10.09 -2.30
C VAL A 119 0.43 8.66 -2.83
N GLY A 120 -0.02 8.46 -4.06
CA GLY A 120 0.11 7.20 -4.79
C GLY A 120 1.14 7.30 -5.89
N CYS A 121 2.08 6.36 -5.93
CA CYS A 121 3.10 6.28 -6.96
C CYS A 121 3.10 4.91 -7.63
N LEU A 122 3.49 4.88 -8.91
CA LEU A 122 3.67 3.66 -9.69
C LEU A 122 5.16 3.46 -10.02
N GLY A 123 5.58 2.21 -10.05
CA GLY A 123 6.93 1.80 -10.46
C GLY A 123 6.90 0.41 -11.05
N ASP A 124 7.92 0.07 -11.81
CA ASP A 124 8.05 -1.24 -12.44
C ASP A 124 8.32 -2.33 -11.38
N ASP A 125 8.89 -1.95 -10.26
CA ASP A 125 9.14 -2.78 -9.10
C ASP A 125 8.79 -2.05 -7.78
N THR A 126 8.82 -2.81 -6.68
CA THR A 126 8.48 -2.30 -5.34
C THR A 126 9.43 -1.20 -4.88
N ASN A 127 10.74 -1.34 -5.13
CA ASN A 127 11.74 -0.38 -4.66
C ASN A 127 11.60 0.95 -5.38
N THR A 128 11.41 0.91 -6.69
CA THR A 128 11.16 2.10 -7.53
C THR A 128 9.88 2.81 -7.09
N ALA A 129 8.78 2.08 -6.91
CA ALA A 129 7.51 2.66 -6.46
C ALA A 129 7.62 3.25 -5.05
N LEU A 130 8.34 2.57 -4.13
CA LEU A 130 8.58 3.04 -2.78
C LEU A 130 9.41 4.32 -2.77
N LEU A 131 10.54 4.33 -3.48
CA LEU A 131 11.40 5.52 -3.57
C LEU A 131 10.64 6.72 -4.11
N LYS A 132 9.88 6.56 -5.22
CA LYS A 132 9.03 7.61 -5.78
C LYS A 132 8.02 8.12 -4.74
N SER A 133 7.40 7.23 -3.97
CA SER A 133 6.40 7.61 -2.97
C SER A 133 7.04 8.38 -1.81
N MET A 134 8.22 7.96 -1.34
CA MET A 134 8.98 8.68 -0.30
C MET A 134 9.38 10.08 -0.76
N LEU A 135 9.93 10.21 -1.96
CA LEU A 135 10.28 11.52 -2.51
C LEU A 135 9.06 12.45 -2.65
N SER A 136 7.91 11.90 -3.04
CA SER A 136 6.67 12.65 -3.20
C SER A 136 6.08 13.17 -1.89
N VAL A 137 6.35 12.53 -0.76
CA VAL A 137 5.95 13.02 0.58
C VAL A 137 7.03 13.85 1.27
N GLY A 138 8.09 14.23 0.55
CA GLY A 138 9.08 15.18 1.01
C GLY A 138 10.40 14.61 1.52
N HIS A 139 10.57 13.27 1.49
CA HIS A 139 11.88 12.69 1.74
C HIS A 139 12.87 13.11 0.65
N ARG A 140 14.12 13.26 1.04
CA ARG A 140 15.19 13.67 0.13
C ARG A 140 16.28 12.60 0.10
N ILE A 141 16.83 12.35 -1.07
CA ILE A 141 18.02 11.51 -1.21
C ILE A 141 19.20 12.29 -0.57
N PRO A 142 19.93 11.69 0.37
CA PRO A 142 21.12 12.32 0.96
C PRO A 142 22.14 12.64 -0.13
N LYS A 143 22.79 13.80 0.00
CA LYS A 143 23.81 14.21 -0.98
C LYS A 143 25.18 13.59 -0.72
N LYS A 144 25.58 13.48 0.55
CA LYS A 144 26.96 13.11 0.91
C LYS A 144 27.06 12.30 2.21
N ASN A 145 26.31 12.69 3.24
CA ASN A 145 26.42 12.13 4.58
C ASN A 145 25.10 11.44 4.97
N ILE A 146 25.19 10.26 5.58
CA ILE A 146 24.03 9.50 6.06
C ILE A 146 24.28 9.12 7.52
N LEU A 147 23.29 9.39 8.38
CA LEU A 147 23.26 8.90 9.75
C LEU A 147 22.41 7.61 9.79
N LEU A 148 23.04 6.51 10.19
CA LEU A 148 22.39 5.23 10.44
C LEU A 148 22.03 5.14 11.92
N SER A 149 20.73 5.04 12.20
CA SER A 149 20.22 4.79 13.54
C SER A 149 19.29 3.58 13.46
N THR A 150 19.87 2.40 13.64
CA THR A 150 19.16 1.12 13.56
C THR A 150 18.92 0.56 14.95
N GLY A 151 17.88 -0.26 15.10
CA GLY A 151 17.55 -0.92 16.36
C GLY A 151 18.60 -1.94 16.83
N GLY A 152 18.15 -3.01 17.50
CA GLY A 152 19.05 -4.02 18.09
C GLY A 152 19.92 -4.77 17.08
N ALA A 153 20.74 -5.68 17.57
CA ALA A 153 21.78 -6.40 16.80
C ALA A 153 21.28 -7.02 15.50
N LYS A 154 20.10 -7.63 15.50
CA LYS A 154 19.52 -8.25 14.30
C LYS A 154 19.30 -7.23 13.17
N GLN A 155 18.79 -6.04 13.50
CA GLN A 155 18.56 -4.97 12.54
C GLN A 155 19.88 -4.37 12.03
N LYS A 156 20.90 -4.26 12.93
CA LYS A 156 22.24 -3.81 12.55
C LYS A 156 22.87 -4.76 11.54
N VAL A 157 22.80 -6.07 11.78
CA VAL A 157 23.31 -7.09 10.84
C VAL A 157 22.59 -7.00 9.49
N ALA A 158 21.27 -6.88 9.49
CA ALA A 158 20.48 -6.77 8.25
C ALA A 158 20.78 -5.48 7.45
N MET A 159 21.43 -4.49 8.06
CA MET A 159 21.81 -3.22 7.41
C MET A 159 23.22 -3.23 6.81
N LEU A 160 24.05 -4.25 7.07
CA LEU A 160 25.45 -4.28 6.65
C LEU A 160 25.61 -4.17 5.14
N ASP A 161 24.92 -5.02 4.37
CA ASP A 161 25.01 -5.01 2.90
C ASP A 161 24.61 -3.64 2.33
N ALA A 162 23.57 -3.01 2.89
CA ALA A 162 23.15 -1.69 2.48
C ALA A 162 24.18 -0.61 2.86
N ALA A 163 24.83 -0.74 4.01
CA ALA A 163 25.89 0.18 4.43
C ALA A 163 27.12 0.08 3.52
N GLU A 164 27.55 -1.12 3.16
CA GLU A 164 28.63 -1.34 2.20
C GLU A 164 28.29 -0.72 0.83
N MET A 165 27.11 -0.99 0.31
CA MET A 165 26.63 -0.41 -0.94
C MET A 165 26.65 1.12 -0.92
N LEU A 166 26.24 1.75 0.19
CA LEU A 166 26.26 3.19 0.34
C LEU A 166 27.69 3.75 0.35
N ILE A 167 28.65 3.06 0.98
CA ILE A 167 30.07 3.45 0.99
C ILE A 167 30.62 3.37 -0.43
N ASP A 168 30.34 2.30 -1.17
CA ASP A 168 30.77 2.11 -2.55
C ASP A 168 30.23 3.20 -3.49
N HIS A 169 29.04 3.73 -3.18
CA HIS A 169 28.46 4.88 -3.89
C HIS A 169 28.98 6.24 -3.39
N GLY A 170 30.01 6.26 -2.53
CA GLY A 170 30.69 7.46 -2.09
C GLY A 170 30.01 8.22 -0.94
N TYR A 171 29.04 7.61 -0.26
CA TYR A 171 28.45 8.20 0.93
C TYR A 171 29.33 8.04 2.16
N LYS A 172 29.37 9.08 3.00
CA LYS A 172 29.99 9.02 4.31
C LYS A 172 28.95 8.64 5.36
N LEU A 173 29.19 7.52 6.03
CA LEU A 173 28.25 6.99 7.02
C LEU A 173 28.66 7.37 8.44
N TYR A 174 27.66 7.67 9.24
CA TYR A 174 27.73 7.86 10.69
C TYR A 174 26.71 6.91 11.33
N ALA A 175 27.01 6.37 12.49
CA ALA A 175 26.13 5.47 13.18
C ALA A 175 25.93 5.88 14.65
N THR A 176 24.73 5.64 15.17
CA THR A 176 24.48 5.64 16.61
C THR A 176 24.89 4.30 17.20
N GLY A 177 25.36 4.28 18.45
CA GLY A 177 25.79 3.09 19.18
C GLY A 177 24.66 2.10 19.47
#